data_acff5688f8f65914d41673ead862d0d2
#
_entry.id   acff5688f8f65914d41673ead862d0d2
#
_cell.length_a   1.000
_cell.length_b   1.000
_cell.length_c   1.000
_cell.angle_alpha   90.00
_cell.angle_beta   90.00
_cell.angle_gamma   90.00
#
_symmetry.space_group_name_H-M   'P 1'
#
loop_
_entity.id
_entity.type
_entity.pdbx_description
1 polymer ?
#
loop_
_entity_poly.entity_id
_entity_poly.type
_entity_poly.pdbx_seq_one_letter_code
_entity_poly.pdbx_strand_id
1 'polypeptide(L)'
;MKRSTMWITTLRAALRAVTSGVLLCAPLVALHLGAQPLPYQSPHQTLGTVTCASSLCHGSVKLWKDSNVLQNEYLTWSRTDKHARAYNVLLNDRSKRIAQNLGLKQPAHEAKICLDCHAHVVPESLRGERFKVADGITCEGCHGPAEKWIRTHVETLVSSASAAAAQHTKNLEDGMYPTSDAVARAKLCMSCHYGNKDKLVTHRIMGAGHPRMSFELDTFTEIAPKHFVVDKDYGERKKVWDGAKTWAIGQALAVSETMTILADPKRGRDGVFPELVLFDCHACHHPMSDNRWKPKTAFGPSISPGLVRLNDSNMLMLRAITRAIDPQLGDRVTAQTQKLHRAIAGDGDAFVEAAALKKLADETVPVMSGTAFSNQTMAAVLSRLIEDGIQGNYSDYAAAEQATLAIGSVGAYLAKQGAMQAPQKFNASLKKLTASLAKDEQYKPREFEALLKDLRTNTGTVAATRVGNVSATTKTATAGAKP
;
A
#
# COMPACT_ATOMS: atom_id res chain seq x y z
N MET A 1 -8.39 25.63 -86.32
CA MET A 1 -7.11 25.79 -87.03
C MET A 1 -5.97 25.20 -86.18
N LYS A 2 -5.30 24.31 -86.85
CA LYS A 2 -3.89 23.85 -86.68
C LYS A 2 -3.49 23.27 -85.29
N ARG A 3 -3.33 21.94 -85.22
CA ARG A 3 -2.15 21.04 -85.54
C ARG A 3 -1.29 20.92 -84.28
N SER A 4 -1.29 19.67 -83.71
CA SER A 4 -0.32 18.58 -83.96
C SER A 4 1.07 18.86 -83.44
N THR A 5 1.55 18.08 -82.54
CA THR A 5 2.46 16.96 -82.79
C THR A 5 2.88 16.25 -81.49
N MET A 6 2.64 15.10 -81.39
CA MET A 6 3.20 13.86 -80.97
C MET A 6 4.74 13.80 -81.10
N TRP A 7 5.45 13.37 -80.09
CA TRP A 7 6.67 12.52 -80.17
C TRP A 7 6.80 11.55 -79.02
N ILE A 8 6.87 10.32 -79.37
CA ILE A 8 7.16 9.12 -78.63
C ILE A 8 8.69 9.01 -78.48
N THR A 9 9.22 8.65 -77.34
CA THR A 9 10.45 7.80 -77.24
C THR A 9 10.59 7.15 -75.85
N THR A 10 10.42 5.84 -75.87
CA THR A 10 11.21 4.70 -75.40
C THR A 10 11.53 4.56 -73.94
N LEU A 11 10.94 3.43 -73.47
CA LEU A 11 11.38 2.52 -72.41
C LEU A 11 12.88 2.54 -72.04
N ARG A 12 13.15 2.60 -70.78
CA ARG A 12 14.17 1.77 -70.16
C ARG A 12 13.69 1.34 -68.76
N ALA A 13 13.44 0.05 -68.63
CA ALA A 13 13.13 -0.66 -67.41
C ALA A 13 14.35 -0.62 -66.49
N ALA A 14 14.16 -0.20 -65.25
CA ALA A 14 15.05 -0.53 -64.17
C ALA A 14 14.19 -1.13 -63.04
N LEU A 15 14.14 -2.44 -63.00
CA LEU A 15 13.69 -3.21 -61.87
C LEU A 15 14.56 -2.82 -60.65
N ARG A 16 13.98 -2.12 -59.71
CA ARG A 16 14.47 -2.07 -58.34
C ARG A 16 13.49 -2.81 -57.44
N ALA A 17 13.91 -3.99 -57.04
CA ALA A 17 13.28 -4.80 -56.04
C ALA A 17 13.16 -3.98 -54.74
N VAL A 18 11.95 -3.51 -54.41
CA VAL A 18 11.61 -3.02 -53.11
C VAL A 18 11.28 -4.27 -52.28
N THR A 19 12.27 -4.73 -51.53
CA THR A 19 12.05 -5.68 -50.46
C THR A 19 11.26 -4.94 -49.36
N SER A 20 9.95 -5.07 -49.41
CA SER A 20 9.07 -4.67 -48.33
C SER A 20 9.35 -5.58 -47.13
N GLY A 21 10.19 -5.13 -46.23
CA GLY A 21 10.31 -5.67 -44.88
C GLY A 21 9.00 -5.46 -44.14
N VAL A 22 8.15 -6.45 -44.16
CA VAL A 22 7.02 -6.52 -43.20
C VAL A 22 7.64 -6.74 -41.84
N LEU A 23 7.89 -5.65 -41.10
CA LEU A 23 8.04 -5.73 -39.66
C LEU A 23 6.72 -6.28 -39.12
N LEU A 24 6.68 -7.56 -38.80
CA LEU A 24 5.69 -8.13 -37.92
C LEU A 24 5.89 -7.46 -36.54
N CYS A 25 5.21 -6.32 -36.32
CA CYS A 25 4.88 -5.89 -34.97
C CYS A 25 3.93 -6.96 -34.41
N ALA A 26 4.47 -8.01 -33.83
CA ALA A 26 3.69 -8.82 -32.91
C ALA A 26 3.19 -7.87 -31.82
N PRO A 27 1.87 -7.72 -31.62
CA PRO A 27 1.39 -7.01 -30.46
C PRO A 27 1.97 -7.78 -29.28
N LEU A 28 2.83 -7.15 -28.48
CA LEU A 28 3.03 -7.54 -27.10
C LEU A 28 1.63 -7.41 -26.46
N VAL A 29 0.88 -8.48 -26.48
CA VAL A 29 -0.25 -8.67 -25.59
C VAL A 29 0.40 -8.72 -24.21
N ALA A 30 0.60 -7.56 -23.62
CA ALA A 30 0.70 -7.46 -22.18
C ALA A 30 -0.60 -8.10 -21.68
N LEU A 31 -0.50 -9.36 -21.27
CA LEU A 31 -1.51 -9.97 -20.46
C LEU A 31 -1.67 -9.03 -19.27
N HIS A 32 -2.63 -8.12 -19.40
CA HIS A 32 -3.22 -7.49 -18.24
C HIS A 32 -3.87 -8.66 -17.49
N LEU A 33 -3.11 -9.26 -16.59
CA LEU A 33 -3.69 -10.00 -15.48
C LEU A 33 -4.61 -8.97 -14.83
N GLY A 34 -5.89 -9.00 -15.19
CA GLY A 34 -6.92 -8.18 -14.58
C GLY A 34 -6.70 -8.30 -13.08
N ALA A 35 -6.71 -7.18 -12.35
CA ALA A 35 -6.43 -7.20 -10.92
C ALA A 35 -7.25 -8.32 -10.30
N GLN A 36 -6.58 -9.35 -9.75
CA GLN A 36 -7.28 -10.48 -9.13
C GLN A 36 -8.22 -9.95 -8.04
N PRO A 37 -9.44 -10.48 -7.94
CA PRO A 37 -10.37 -10.09 -6.89
C PRO A 37 -9.74 -10.36 -5.52
N LEU A 38 -10.07 -9.53 -4.55
CA LEU A 38 -9.65 -9.79 -3.17
C LEU A 38 -10.15 -11.16 -2.70
N PRO A 39 -9.45 -11.87 -1.82
CA PRO A 39 -9.81 -13.23 -1.41
C PRO A 39 -11.28 -13.42 -1.02
N TYR A 40 -11.88 -12.45 -0.31
CA TYR A 40 -13.29 -12.50 0.08
C TYR A 40 -14.28 -12.25 -1.07
N GLN A 41 -13.79 -11.80 -2.23
CA GLN A 41 -14.58 -11.57 -3.45
C GLN A 41 -14.37 -12.68 -4.50
N SER A 42 -13.49 -13.63 -4.22
CA SER A 42 -13.18 -14.72 -5.13
C SER A 42 -14.42 -15.64 -5.32
N PRO A 43 -14.64 -16.13 -6.54
CA PRO A 43 -15.74 -17.09 -6.81
C PRO A 43 -15.41 -18.54 -6.41
N HIS A 44 -14.19 -18.80 -5.91
CA HIS A 44 -13.70 -20.13 -5.56
C HIS A 44 -14.03 -20.50 -4.11
N GLN A 45 -14.13 -21.80 -3.85
CA GLN A 45 -14.44 -22.33 -2.53
C GLN A 45 -13.22 -22.22 -1.58
N THR A 46 -13.49 -21.73 -0.37
CA THR A 46 -12.52 -21.66 0.75
C THR A 46 -12.54 -22.99 1.50
N LEU A 47 -11.42 -23.70 1.50
CA LEU A 47 -11.34 -25.06 2.05
C LEU A 47 -11.26 -25.09 3.58
N GLY A 48 -10.71 -24.04 4.20
CA GLY A 48 -10.52 -23.94 5.65
C GLY A 48 -9.08 -24.16 6.09
N THR A 49 -8.69 -23.46 7.15
CA THR A 49 -7.30 -23.31 7.63
C THR A 49 -6.61 -24.63 7.94
N VAL A 50 -7.34 -25.61 8.48
CA VAL A 50 -6.79 -26.93 8.83
C VAL A 50 -6.34 -27.74 7.63
N THR A 51 -6.77 -27.39 6.43
CA THR A 51 -6.32 -28.01 5.17
C THR A 51 -4.83 -27.75 4.95
N CYS A 52 -4.30 -26.62 5.41
CA CYS A 52 -2.90 -26.24 5.31
C CYS A 52 -2.05 -26.73 6.50
N ALA A 53 -2.69 -27.21 7.60
CA ALA A 53 -2.07 -27.44 8.91
C ALA A 53 -1.37 -28.80 9.08
N SER A 54 -1.32 -29.64 8.03
CA SER A 54 -0.60 -30.93 8.11
C SER A 54 0.89 -30.70 8.43
N SER A 55 1.47 -31.57 9.26
CA SER A 55 2.90 -31.54 9.58
C SER A 55 3.82 -31.79 8.36
N LEU A 56 3.27 -32.37 7.31
CA LEU A 56 3.95 -32.55 6.01
C LEU A 56 3.82 -31.32 5.10
N CYS A 57 2.96 -30.34 5.49
CA CYS A 57 2.72 -29.12 4.73
C CYS A 57 3.21 -27.91 5.54
N HIS A 58 2.29 -27.17 6.22
CA HIS A 58 2.61 -25.94 6.93
C HIS A 58 2.46 -26.03 8.46
N GLY A 59 2.23 -27.23 9.00
CA GLY A 59 2.01 -27.46 10.44
C GLY A 59 3.15 -28.19 11.15
N SER A 60 4.36 -28.23 10.60
CA SER A 60 5.50 -28.89 11.23
C SER A 60 5.90 -28.17 12.53
N VAL A 61 6.12 -28.96 13.60
CA VAL A 61 6.63 -28.42 14.89
C VAL A 61 8.11 -28.07 14.80
N LYS A 62 8.85 -28.75 13.92
CA LYS A 62 10.28 -28.50 13.68
C LYS A 62 10.44 -27.75 12.36
N LEU A 63 11.25 -26.69 12.38
CA LEU A 63 11.63 -25.99 11.16
C LEU A 63 12.34 -26.93 10.21
N TRP A 64 11.99 -26.86 8.93
CA TRP A 64 12.74 -27.53 7.88
C TRP A 64 14.02 -26.72 7.62
N LYS A 65 15.18 -27.34 7.84
CA LYS A 65 16.47 -26.67 7.79
C LYS A 65 16.99 -26.45 6.36
N ASP A 66 16.58 -27.33 5.44
CA ASP A 66 17.09 -27.35 4.06
C ASP A 66 16.06 -26.78 3.07
N SER A 67 15.14 -25.96 3.55
CA SER A 67 14.09 -25.33 2.75
C SER A 67 13.88 -23.90 3.22
N ASN A 68 13.68 -22.98 2.26
CA ASN A 68 13.23 -21.62 2.51
C ASN A 68 11.72 -21.53 2.83
N VAL A 69 10.99 -22.62 2.68
CA VAL A 69 9.64 -22.80 3.22
C VAL A 69 9.81 -23.47 4.57
N LEU A 70 9.41 -22.78 5.64
CA LEU A 70 9.68 -23.22 7.03
C LEU A 70 8.83 -24.42 7.44
N GLN A 71 7.72 -24.67 6.75
CA GLN A 71 6.72 -25.73 7.03
C GLN A 71 6.05 -25.61 8.40
N ASN A 72 6.20 -24.46 9.08
CA ASN A 72 5.60 -24.16 10.38
C ASN A 72 4.70 -22.91 10.35
N GLU A 73 4.32 -22.44 9.18
CA GLU A 73 3.58 -21.20 8.95
C GLU A 73 2.25 -21.19 9.68
N TYR A 74 1.56 -22.34 9.74
CA TYR A 74 0.32 -22.50 10.52
C TYR A 74 0.56 -22.28 12.02
N LEU A 75 1.67 -22.77 12.57
CA LEU A 75 1.99 -22.56 13.97
C LEU A 75 2.33 -21.12 14.29
N THR A 76 3.07 -20.46 13.41
CA THR A 76 3.37 -19.02 13.53
C THR A 76 2.08 -18.21 13.52
N TRP A 77 1.20 -18.45 12.53
CA TRP A 77 -0.09 -17.79 12.43
C TRP A 77 -0.95 -18.03 13.67
N SER A 78 -1.17 -19.28 14.06
CA SER A 78 -2.10 -19.63 15.15
C SER A 78 -1.64 -19.14 16.52
N ARG A 79 -0.31 -19.08 16.77
CA ARG A 79 0.25 -18.74 18.08
C ARG A 79 0.59 -17.27 18.23
N THR A 80 1.11 -16.63 17.19
CA THR A 80 1.72 -15.29 17.28
C THR A 80 0.99 -14.24 16.46
N ASP A 81 0.30 -14.60 15.37
CA ASP A 81 -0.39 -13.66 14.53
C ASP A 81 -1.76 -13.26 15.13
N LYS A 82 -1.98 -11.97 15.25
CA LYS A 82 -3.25 -11.42 15.76
C LYS A 82 -4.42 -11.70 14.81
N HIS A 83 -4.17 -11.93 13.54
CA HIS A 83 -5.19 -12.27 12.54
C HIS A 83 -5.93 -13.57 12.89
N ALA A 84 -5.23 -14.56 13.44
CA ALA A 84 -5.83 -15.82 13.93
C ALA A 84 -6.83 -15.59 15.09
N ARG A 85 -6.72 -14.47 15.80
CA ARG A 85 -7.57 -14.12 16.95
C ARG A 85 -8.51 -12.97 16.67
N ALA A 86 -8.61 -12.53 15.40
CA ALA A 86 -9.43 -11.39 15.06
C ALA A 86 -10.93 -11.62 15.37
N TYR A 87 -11.43 -12.85 15.15
CA TYR A 87 -12.79 -13.22 15.55
C TYR A 87 -12.99 -13.20 17.07
N ASN A 88 -12.00 -13.67 17.84
CA ASN A 88 -12.11 -13.76 19.30
C ASN A 88 -12.29 -12.39 19.94
N VAL A 89 -11.79 -11.32 19.32
CA VAL A 89 -12.02 -9.93 19.80
C VAL A 89 -13.51 -9.60 19.84
N LEU A 90 -14.31 -10.15 18.93
CA LEU A 90 -15.75 -9.89 18.88
C LEU A 90 -16.54 -10.53 20.03
N LEU A 91 -15.93 -11.45 20.78
CA LEU A 91 -16.55 -12.13 21.92
C LEU A 91 -16.37 -11.36 23.25
N ASN A 92 -15.49 -10.35 23.29
CA ASN A 92 -15.19 -9.60 24.50
C ASN A 92 -16.30 -8.57 24.85
N ASP A 93 -16.27 -8.07 26.08
CA ASP A 93 -17.32 -7.16 26.59
C ASP A 93 -17.32 -5.80 25.88
N ARG A 94 -16.15 -5.34 25.38
CA ARG A 94 -16.10 -4.12 24.58
C ARG A 94 -16.89 -4.29 23.28
N SER A 95 -16.69 -5.38 22.56
CA SER A 95 -17.39 -5.67 21.31
C SER A 95 -18.89 -5.87 21.51
N LYS A 96 -19.30 -6.48 22.63
CA LYS A 96 -20.71 -6.60 23.02
C LYS A 96 -21.34 -5.20 23.22
N ARG A 97 -20.66 -4.30 23.96
CA ARG A 97 -21.11 -2.91 24.14
C ARG A 97 -21.19 -2.14 22.83
N ILE A 98 -20.20 -2.30 21.94
CA ILE A 98 -20.23 -1.67 20.61
C ILE A 98 -21.46 -2.12 19.83
N ALA A 99 -21.75 -3.42 19.80
CA ALA A 99 -22.94 -3.96 19.13
C ALA A 99 -24.24 -3.39 19.72
N GLN A 100 -24.33 -3.28 21.04
CA GLN A 100 -25.48 -2.66 21.74
C GLN A 100 -25.60 -1.18 21.38
N ASN A 101 -24.52 -0.40 21.45
CA ASN A 101 -24.50 1.02 21.14
C ASN A 101 -24.89 1.31 19.68
N LEU A 102 -24.55 0.39 18.77
CA LEU A 102 -24.95 0.44 17.35
C LEU A 102 -26.41 0.04 17.13
N GLY A 103 -27.08 -0.53 18.14
CA GLY A 103 -28.43 -1.07 18.02
C GLY A 103 -28.53 -2.31 17.14
N LEU A 104 -27.46 -3.12 17.08
CA LEU A 104 -27.45 -4.34 16.28
C LEU A 104 -28.38 -5.38 16.89
N LYS A 105 -29.16 -6.09 16.04
CA LYS A 105 -30.01 -7.20 16.48
C LYS A 105 -29.19 -8.46 16.80
N GLN A 106 -28.03 -8.61 16.17
CA GLN A 106 -27.12 -9.74 16.31
C GLN A 106 -25.95 -9.37 17.21
N PRO A 107 -25.38 -10.33 17.96
CA PRO A 107 -24.15 -10.08 18.70
C PRO A 107 -22.99 -9.77 17.73
N ALA A 108 -21.94 -9.10 18.21
CA ALA A 108 -20.83 -8.64 17.38
C ALA A 108 -20.21 -9.75 16.52
N HIS A 109 -20.08 -10.97 17.05
CA HIS A 109 -19.48 -12.11 16.37
C HIS A 109 -20.38 -12.79 15.32
N GLU A 110 -21.60 -12.33 15.15
CA GLU A 110 -22.53 -12.75 14.09
C GLU A 110 -22.87 -11.60 13.15
N ALA A 111 -22.59 -10.35 13.54
CA ALA A 111 -22.94 -9.19 12.78
C ALA A 111 -21.97 -8.98 11.61
N LYS A 112 -22.51 -8.98 10.38
CA LYS A 112 -21.71 -8.79 9.16
C LYS A 112 -20.78 -7.58 9.21
N ILE A 113 -21.27 -6.45 9.73
CA ILE A 113 -20.51 -5.20 9.84
C ILE A 113 -19.21 -5.36 10.67
N CYS A 114 -19.18 -6.30 11.61
CA CYS A 114 -18.01 -6.63 12.41
C CYS A 114 -17.16 -7.70 11.72
N LEU A 115 -17.84 -8.78 11.25
CA LEU A 115 -17.17 -9.92 10.62
C LEU A 115 -16.40 -9.54 9.34
N ASP A 116 -16.84 -8.55 8.59
CA ASP A 116 -16.20 -8.11 7.35
C ASP A 116 -14.70 -7.77 7.52
N CYS A 117 -14.27 -7.37 8.73
CA CYS A 117 -12.86 -7.10 9.04
C CYS A 117 -12.27 -8.08 10.08
N HIS A 118 -13.09 -8.74 10.88
CA HIS A 118 -12.64 -9.60 11.97
C HIS A 118 -12.69 -11.09 11.66
N ALA A 119 -13.16 -11.47 10.47
CA ALA A 119 -13.12 -12.86 9.98
C ALA A 119 -12.94 -12.90 8.46
N HIS A 120 -12.44 -14.02 7.95
CA HIS A 120 -12.50 -14.32 6.53
C HIS A 120 -13.93 -14.82 6.23
N VAL A 121 -14.81 -13.94 5.77
CA VAL A 121 -16.20 -14.26 5.49
C VAL A 121 -16.40 -14.44 3.99
N VAL A 122 -16.95 -15.58 3.61
CA VAL A 122 -17.36 -15.91 2.24
C VAL A 122 -18.80 -16.40 2.25
N PRO A 123 -19.53 -16.30 1.11
CA PRO A 123 -20.87 -16.88 0.97
C PRO A 123 -20.90 -18.35 1.41
N GLU A 124 -22.01 -18.78 1.96
CA GLU A 124 -22.16 -20.13 2.49
C GLU A 124 -21.90 -21.22 1.41
N SER A 125 -22.33 -20.96 0.19
CA SER A 125 -22.09 -21.82 -0.97
C SER A 125 -20.59 -21.97 -1.35
N LEU A 126 -19.74 -21.09 -0.87
CA LEU A 126 -18.29 -21.12 -1.10
C LEU A 126 -17.49 -21.58 0.11
N ARG A 127 -18.17 -22.09 1.16
CA ARG A 127 -17.52 -22.65 2.35
C ARG A 127 -17.29 -24.15 2.16
N GLY A 128 -16.04 -24.54 2.21
CA GLY A 128 -15.65 -25.95 2.27
C GLY A 128 -16.00 -26.58 3.60
N GLU A 129 -15.98 -27.91 3.65
CA GLU A 129 -16.34 -28.70 4.84
C GLU A 129 -15.54 -28.32 6.11
N ARG A 130 -14.30 -27.88 5.94
CA ARG A 130 -13.40 -27.53 7.04
C ARG A 130 -13.35 -26.04 7.35
N PHE A 131 -14.14 -25.24 6.64
CA PHE A 131 -14.20 -23.81 6.86
C PHE A 131 -14.85 -23.45 8.21
N LYS A 132 -14.23 -22.51 8.95
CA LYS A 132 -14.78 -21.99 10.20
C LYS A 132 -14.60 -20.48 10.26
N VAL A 133 -15.69 -19.74 10.41
CA VAL A 133 -15.65 -18.27 10.60
C VAL A 133 -14.82 -17.89 11.84
N ALA A 134 -14.87 -18.74 12.87
CA ALA A 134 -14.16 -18.55 14.13
C ALA A 134 -12.62 -18.62 14.01
N ASP A 135 -12.08 -19.08 12.88
CA ASP A 135 -10.62 -19.07 12.63
C ASP A 135 -10.07 -17.65 12.38
N GLY A 136 -10.93 -16.62 12.35
CA GLY A 136 -10.52 -15.23 12.15
C GLY A 136 -10.09 -14.96 10.71
N ILE A 137 -8.97 -14.28 10.51
CA ILE A 137 -8.40 -14.06 9.18
C ILE A 137 -7.44 -15.22 8.88
N THR A 138 -7.89 -16.08 7.98
CA THR A 138 -7.27 -17.38 7.67
C THR A 138 -6.14 -17.29 6.65
N CYS A 139 -5.43 -18.39 6.41
CA CYS A 139 -4.45 -18.51 5.33
C CYS A 139 -5.07 -18.10 3.99
N GLU A 140 -6.25 -18.61 3.67
CA GLU A 140 -6.97 -18.30 2.43
C GLU A 140 -7.53 -16.87 2.39
N GLY A 141 -7.70 -16.23 3.58
CA GLY A 141 -8.05 -14.80 3.66
C GLY A 141 -6.95 -13.88 3.14
N CYS A 142 -5.71 -14.37 3.08
CA CYS A 142 -4.57 -13.66 2.49
C CYS A 142 -4.12 -14.29 1.17
N HIS A 143 -4.05 -15.61 1.08
CA HIS A 143 -3.49 -16.33 -0.08
C HIS A 143 -4.54 -16.69 -1.15
N GLY A 144 -5.80 -16.36 -0.93
CA GLY A 144 -6.92 -16.71 -1.83
C GLY A 144 -7.47 -18.11 -1.57
N PRO A 145 -8.76 -18.34 -1.91
CA PRO A 145 -9.42 -19.65 -1.75
C PRO A 145 -8.67 -20.76 -2.50
N ALA A 146 -8.43 -21.87 -1.81
CA ALA A 146 -7.49 -22.90 -2.26
C ALA A 146 -8.10 -23.97 -3.18
N GLU A 147 -9.41 -23.94 -3.44
CA GLU A 147 -10.13 -24.95 -4.22
C GLU A 147 -9.40 -25.38 -5.50
N LYS A 148 -8.95 -24.41 -6.29
CA LYS A 148 -8.36 -24.69 -7.60
C LYS A 148 -6.85 -24.89 -7.57
N TRP A 149 -6.13 -24.14 -6.74
CA TRP A 149 -4.68 -24.13 -6.76
C TRP A 149 -4.02 -25.09 -5.76
N ILE A 150 -4.77 -25.66 -4.78
CA ILE A 150 -4.17 -26.55 -3.76
C ILE A 150 -3.45 -27.75 -4.38
N ARG A 151 -4.00 -28.34 -5.46
CA ARG A 151 -3.39 -29.50 -6.13
C ARG A 151 -2.11 -29.12 -6.85
N THR A 152 -2.16 -28.10 -7.71
CA THR A 152 -0.99 -27.60 -8.44
C THR A 152 0.10 -27.09 -7.49
N HIS A 153 -0.27 -26.57 -6.32
CA HIS A 153 0.67 -26.14 -5.29
C HIS A 153 1.50 -27.30 -4.69
N VAL A 154 0.94 -28.51 -4.61
CA VAL A 154 1.60 -29.66 -3.99
C VAL A 154 2.11 -30.70 -4.99
N GLU A 155 1.74 -30.62 -6.26
CA GLU A 155 2.00 -31.65 -7.27
C GLU A 155 3.46 -31.84 -7.67
N THR A 156 4.36 -30.92 -7.32
CA THR A 156 5.74 -30.98 -7.79
C THR A 156 6.75 -30.73 -6.68
N LEU A 157 7.55 -31.75 -6.42
CA LEU A 157 8.92 -31.57 -5.98
C LEU A 157 9.69 -30.97 -7.17
N VAL A 158 9.72 -29.64 -7.23
CA VAL A 158 10.19 -28.93 -8.40
C VAL A 158 11.71 -29.02 -8.49
N SER A 159 12.20 -29.61 -9.56
CA SER A 159 13.62 -29.88 -9.80
C SER A 159 14.42 -28.66 -10.25
N SER A 160 13.77 -27.51 -10.55
CA SER A 160 14.45 -26.30 -11.03
C SER A 160 13.71 -25.01 -10.69
N ALA A 161 14.43 -23.88 -10.63
CA ALA A 161 13.85 -22.56 -10.39
C ALA A 161 12.83 -22.14 -11.47
N SER A 162 13.05 -22.52 -12.72
CA SER A 162 12.12 -22.24 -13.82
C SER A 162 10.80 -22.99 -13.70
N ALA A 163 10.85 -24.27 -13.28
CA ALA A 163 9.66 -25.05 -13.01
C ALA A 163 8.89 -24.51 -11.81
N ALA A 164 9.58 -24.06 -10.75
CA ALA A 164 8.95 -23.39 -9.60
C ALA A 164 8.23 -22.10 -9.99
N ALA A 165 8.83 -21.29 -10.86
CA ALA A 165 8.23 -20.07 -11.38
C ALA A 165 6.98 -20.37 -12.23
N ALA A 166 7.03 -21.38 -13.09
CA ALA A 166 5.89 -21.81 -13.91
C ALA A 166 4.74 -22.33 -13.03
N GLN A 167 5.05 -23.14 -12.02
CA GLN A 167 4.05 -23.61 -11.07
C GLN A 167 3.41 -22.45 -10.27
N HIS A 168 4.23 -21.48 -9.82
CA HIS A 168 3.69 -20.31 -9.14
C HIS A 168 2.75 -19.50 -10.03
N THR A 169 3.11 -19.30 -11.31
CA THR A 169 2.25 -18.65 -12.31
C THR A 169 0.92 -19.40 -12.45
N LYS A 170 0.96 -20.72 -12.56
CA LYS A 170 -0.24 -21.56 -12.63
C LYS A 170 -1.12 -21.43 -11.39
N ASN A 171 -0.52 -21.42 -10.19
CA ASN A 171 -1.26 -21.20 -8.95
C ASN A 171 -1.98 -19.83 -8.93
N LEU A 172 -1.33 -18.77 -9.45
CA LEU A 172 -1.96 -17.44 -9.57
C LEU A 172 -3.13 -17.46 -10.55
N GLU A 173 -3.00 -18.14 -11.69
CA GLU A 173 -4.09 -18.33 -12.65
C GLU A 173 -5.26 -19.11 -12.05
N ASP A 174 -4.99 -20.08 -11.18
CA ASP A 174 -5.97 -20.89 -10.47
C ASP A 174 -6.55 -20.20 -9.22
N GLY A 175 -6.22 -18.92 -8.99
CA GLY A 175 -6.84 -18.08 -7.96
C GLY A 175 -6.04 -17.88 -6.68
N MET A 176 -4.78 -18.32 -6.63
CA MET A 176 -3.87 -17.92 -5.54
C MET A 176 -3.66 -16.40 -5.59
N TYR A 177 -3.86 -15.71 -4.47
CA TYR A 177 -3.70 -14.26 -4.42
C TYR A 177 -2.23 -13.84 -4.36
N PRO A 178 -1.77 -12.88 -5.18
CA PRO A 178 -0.35 -12.55 -5.35
C PRO A 178 0.18 -11.68 -4.20
N THR A 179 0.28 -12.22 -2.99
CA THR A 179 0.78 -11.51 -1.79
C THR A 179 2.23 -11.03 -1.90
N SER A 180 3.00 -11.57 -2.85
CA SER A 180 4.35 -11.11 -3.17
C SER A 180 4.37 -9.83 -4.04
N ASP A 181 3.24 -9.46 -4.66
CA ASP A 181 3.09 -8.19 -5.36
C ASP A 181 2.74 -7.08 -4.38
N ALA A 182 3.49 -5.97 -4.42
CA ALA A 182 3.35 -4.88 -3.47
C ALA A 182 1.97 -4.19 -3.54
N VAL A 183 1.42 -4.04 -4.75
CA VAL A 183 0.12 -3.38 -4.97
C VAL A 183 -1.02 -4.28 -4.54
N ALA A 184 -0.96 -5.56 -4.91
CA ALA A 184 -1.97 -6.54 -4.52
C ALA A 184 -2.02 -6.68 -2.99
N ARG A 185 -0.86 -6.83 -2.34
CA ARG A 185 -0.78 -6.90 -0.88
C ARG A 185 -1.30 -5.62 -0.21
N ALA A 186 -0.96 -4.45 -0.73
CA ALA A 186 -1.47 -3.20 -0.21
C ALA A 186 -3.01 -3.17 -0.24
N LYS A 187 -3.63 -3.50 -1.37
CA LYS A 187 -5.09 -3.59 -1.51
C LYS A 187 -5.70 -4.59 -0.52
N LEU A 188 -5.05 -5.73 -0.33
CA LEU A 188 -5.48 -6.75 0.62
C LEU A 188 -5.49 -6.21 2.06
N CYS A 189 -4.36 -5.73 2.56
CA CYS A 189 -4.23 -5.22 3.92
C CYS A 189 -5.16 -4.04 4.18
N MET A 190 -5.18 -3.08 3.25
CA MET A 190 -5.99 -1.87 3.36
C MET A 190 -7.48 -2.17 3.33
N SER A 191 -7.93 -3.25 2.70
CA SER A 191 -9.35 -3.59 2.66
C SER A 191 -10.00 -3.72 4.05
N CYS A 192 -9.20 -4.04 5.08
CA CYS A 192 -9.67 -4.13 6.46
C CYS A 192 -9.06 -3.02 7.34
N HIS A 193 -7.76 -2.75 7.21
CA HIS A 193 -7.04 -1.82 8.08
C HIS A 193 -7.27 -0.35 7.75
N TYR A 194 -7.71 -0.04 6.53
CA TYR A 194 -8.08 1.31 6.09
C TYR A 194 -9.57 1.39 5.78
N GLY A 195 -10.11 0.35 5.16
CA GLY A 195 -11.46 0.27 4.65
C GLY A 195 -11.54 0.57 3.16
N ASN A 196 -12.70 0.28 2.60
CA ASN A 196 -13.08 0.57 1.22
C ASN A 196 -14.61 0.81 1.15
N LYS A 197 -15.16 0.97 -0.05
CA LYS A 197 -16.61 1.17 -0.20
C LYS A 197 -17.46 0.02 0.36
N ASP A 198 -16.93 -1.22 0.43
CA ASP A 198 -17.68 -2.38 0.89
C ASP A 198 -17.68 -2.49 2.43
N LYS A 199 -16.57 -2.12 3.05
CA LYS A 199 -16.37 -2.21 4.50
C LYS A 199 -15.54 -1.02 5.02
N LEU A 200 -16.11 -0.29 5.96
CA LEU A 200 -15.55 0.95 6.50
C LEU A 200 -15.93 1.09 7.96
N VAL A 201 -14.96 1.46 8.78
CA VAL A 201 -15.23 1.91 10.15
C VAL A 201 -15.67 3.38 10.08
N THR A 202 -16.99 3.61 10.11
CA THR A 202 -17.59 4.94 10.07
C THR A 202 -17.45 5.67 11.41
N HIS A 203 -17.70 6.98 11.43
CA HIS A 203 -17.75 7.76 12.66
C HIS A 203 -18.79 7.19 13.65
N ARG A 204 -19.93 6.69 13.17
CA ARG A 204 -20.94 6.02 13.99
C ARG A 204 -20.38 4.78 14.71
N ILE A 205 -19.56 3.96 14.01
CA ILE A 205 -18.93 2.77 14.58
C ILE A 205 -17.89 3.19 15.64
N MET A 206 -17.11 4.24 15.38
CA MET A 206 -16.17 4.79 16.36
C MET A 206 -16.91 5.39 17.57
N GLY A 207 -17.98 6.14 17.35
CA GLY A 207 -18.83 6.67 18.39
C GLY A 207 -19.49 5.61 19.28
N ALA A 208 -19.72 4.41 18.73
CA ALA A 208 -20.19 3.26 19.51
C ALA A 208 -19.09 2.63 20.40
N GLY A 209 -17.81 3.01 20.22
CA GLY A 209 -16.68 2.57 21.04
C GLY A 209 -15.59 1.80 20.31
N HIS A 210 -15.66 1.68 18.96
CA HIS A 210 -14.57 1.09 18.16
C HIS A 210 -13.36 2.04 18.16
N PRO A 211 -12.13 1.53 18.29
CA PRO A 211 -10.94 2.37 18.17
C PRO A 211 -10.88 3.07 16.81
N ARG A 212 -10.26 4.26 16.79
CA ARG A 212 -9.89 4.90 15.52
C ARG A 212 -8.97 3.99 14.72
N MET A 213 -9.19 3.95 13.43
CA MET A 213 -8.29 3.22 12.53
C MET A 213 -7.03 4.04 12.29
N SER A 214 -5.89 3.40 12.52
CA SER A 214 -4.57 3.93 12.20
C SER A 214 -3.81 2.85 11.46
N PHE A 215 -3.34 3.16 10.26
CA PHE A 215 -2.64 2.19 9.44
C PHE A 215 -1.61 2.85 8.53
N GLU A 216 -0.43 2.26 8.50
CA GLU A 216 0.61 2.53 7.51
C GLU A 216 1.21 1.18 7.07
N LEU A 217 1.24 0.96 5.76
CA LEU A 217 1.44 -0.37 5.18
C LEU A 217 2.82 -0.97 5.52
N ASP A 218 3.89 -0.18 5.44
CA ASP A 218 5.24 -0.68 5.69
C ASP A 218 5.45 -1.02 7.16
N THR A 219 5.07 -0.12 8.06
CA THR A 219 5.12 -0.34 9.51
C THR A 219 4.36 -1.60 9.91
N PHE A 220 3.12 -1.75 9.44
CA PHE A 220 2.31 -2.93 9.76
C PHE A 220 2.87 -4.22 9.16
N THR A 221 3.51 -4.13 7.98
CA THR A 221 4.23 -5.26 7.38
C THR A 221 5.43 -5.67 8.23
N GLU A 222 6.20 -4.71 8.74
CA GLU A 222 7.41 -4.99 9.52
C GLU A 222 7.12 -5.54 10.92
N ILE A 223 6.02 -5.12 11.56
CA ILE A 223 5.62 -5.62 12.88
C ILE A 223 4.80 -6.92 12.81
N ALA A 224 4.28 -7.31 11.66
CA ALA A 224 3.56 -8.56 11.50
C ALA A 224 4.50 -9.77 11.72
N PRO A 225 4.05 -10.81 12.43
CA PRO A 225 4.84 -12.04 12.59
C PRO A 225 5.17 -12.65 11.23
N LYS A 226 6.45 -12.66 10.87
CA LYS A 226 6.91 -13.22 9.61
C LYS A 226 6.86 -14.76 9.66
N HIS A 227 6.16 -15.35 8.71
CA HIS A 227 6.10 -16.79 8.49
C HIS A 227 6.87 -17.24 7.25
N PHE A 228 7.88 -16.47 6.87
CA PHE A 228 8.79 -16.73 5.75
C PHE A 228 10.17 -16.12 6.06
N VAL A 229 11.20 -16.65 5.40
CA VAL A 229 12.57 -16.13 5.50
C VAL A 229 12.95 -15.48 4.17
N VAL A 230 13.46 -14.25 4.24
CA VAL A 230 14.04 -13.56 3.08
C VAL A 230 15.54 -13.83 3.10
N ASP A 231 15.92 -14.96 2.50
CA ASP A 231 17.30 -15.35 2.27
C ASP A 231 17.72 -15.09 0.81
N LYS A 232 18.90 -15.56 0.42
CA LYS A 232 19.43 -15.38 -0.94
C LYS A 232 18.51 -16.04 -1.97
N ASP A 233 18.08 -17.26 -1.72
CA ASP A 233 17.20 -18.00 -2.63
C ASP A 233 15.82 -17.31 -2.77
N TYR A 234 15.26 -16.79 -1.68
CA TYR A 234 14.04 -15.98 -1.76
C TYR A 234 14.23 -14.75 -2.65
N GLY A 235 15.36 -14.04 -2.48
CA GLY A 235 15.69 -12.86 -3.27
C GLY A 235 15.89 -13.14 -4.77
N GLU A 236 16.38 -14.32 -5.12
CA GLU A 236 16.57 -14.75 -6.50
C GLU A 236 15.25 -15.16 -7.18
N ARG A 237 14.32 -15.76 -6.45
CA ARG A 237 13.05 -16.29 -6.99
C ARG A 237 11.86 -15.34 -6.83
N LYS A 238 11.89 -14.42 -5.88
CA LYS A 238 10.78 -13.54 -5.55
C LYS A 238 11.25 -12.09 -5.43
N LYS A 239 10.34 -11.16 -5.60
CA LYS A 239 10.63 -9.75 -5.32
C LYS A 239 10.81 -9.56 -3.82
N VAL A 240 11.99 -9.11 -3.42
CA VAL A 240 12.25 -8.67 -2.06
C VAL A 240 11.51 -7.36 -1.82
N TRP A 241 10.92 -7.25 -0.66
CA TRP A 241 10.21 -6.04 -0.26
C TRP A 241 11.18 -4.90 -0.01
N ASP A 242 10.91 -3.81 -0.69
CA ASP A 242 11.49 -2.50 -0.42
C ASP A 242 10.51 -1.73 0.45
N GLY A 243 10.85 -1.47 1.72
CA GLY A 243 10.00 -0.76 2.67
C GLY A 243 9.59 0.62 2.18
N ALA A 244 10.53 1.35 1.57
CA ALA A 244 10.24 2.67 1.00
C ALA A 244 9.20 2.60 -0.12
N LYS A 245 9.31 1.59 -0.99
CA LYS A 245 8.34 1.35 -2.07
C LYS A 245 6.99 0.92 -1.50
N THR A 246 6.99 0.06 -0.51
CA THR A 246 5.78 -0.40 0.19
C THR A 246 5.02 0.77 0.79
N TRP A 247 5.74 1.62 1.53
CA TRP A 247 5.19 2.84 2.09
C TRP A 247 4.61 3.77 1.02
N ALA A 248 5.36 4.06 -0.04
CA ALA A 248 4.92 4.95 -1.10
C ALA A 248 3.64 4.46 -1.81
N ILE A 249 3.59 3.17 -2.16
CA ILE A 249 2.41 2.53 -2.76
C ILE A 249 1.22 2.60 -1.79
N GLY A 250 1.45 2.33 -0.50
CA GLY A 250 0.42 2.42 0.54
C GLY A 250 -0.21 3.82 0.62
N GLN A 251 0.60 4.88 0.55
CA GLN A 251 0.11 6.26 0.57
C GLN A 251 -0.73 6.61 -0.66
N ALA A 252 -0.29 6.21 -1.86
CA ALA A 252 -1.04 6.44 -3.08
C ALA A 252 -2.41 5.73 -3.07
N LEU A 253 -2.43 4.47 -2.65
CA LEU A 253 -3.66 3.70 -2.53
C LEU A 253 -4.59 4.23 -1.44
N ALA A 254 -4.05 4.73 -0.31
CA ALA A 254 -4.86 5.36 0.73
C ALA A 254 -5.59 6.60 0.22
N VAL A 255 -4.91 7.45 -0.57
CA VAL A 255 -5.56 8.59 -1.23
C VAL A 255 -6.64 8.11 -2.21
N SER A 256 -6.34 7.11 -3.06
CA SER A 256 -7.29 6.55 -4.02
C SER A 256 -8.54 5.99 -3.32
N GLU A 257 -8.38 5.22 -2.23
CA GLU A 257 -9.50 4.66 -1.47
C GLU A 257 -10.31 5.74 -0.75
N THR A 258 -9.64 6.75 -0.14
CA THR A 258 -10.35 7.89 0.46
C THR A 258 -11.23 8.59 -0.56
N MET A 259 -10.72 8.83 -1.75
CA MET A 259 -11.47 9.47 -2.83
C MET A 259 -12.61 8.59 -3.35
N THR A 260 -12.40 7.28 -3.40
CA THR A 260 -13.45 6.31 -3.75
C THR A 260 -14.60 6.35 -2.73
N ILE A 261 -14.27 6.36 -1.43
CA ILE A 261 -15.25 6.44 -0.35
C ILE A 261 -15.99 7.78 -0.37
N LEU A 262 -15.26 8.89 -0.53
CA LEU A 262 -15.83 10.24 -0.58
C LEU A 262 -16.82 10.40 -1.74
N ALA A 263 -16.49 9.84 -2.91
CA ALA A 263 -17.33 9.90 -4.10
C ALA A 263 -18.50 8.90 -4.09
N ASP A 264 -18.50 7.91 -3.20
CA ASP A 264 -19.58 6.93 -3.11
C ASP A 264 -20.84 7.55 -2.49
N PRO A 265 -22.01 7.48 -3.16
CA PRO A 265 -23.25 8.13 -2.67
C PRO A 265 -23.75 7.61 -1.32
N LYS A 266 -23.40 6.37 -0.95
CA LYS A 266 -23.78 5.76 0.32
C LYS A 266 -22.73 6.04 1.40
N ARG A 267 -21.46 5.73 1.12
CA ARG A 267 -20.39 5.82 2.10
C ARG A 267 -19.95 7.25 2.37
N GLY A 268 -19.84 8.08 1.34
CA GLY A 268 -19.47 9.47 1.49
C GLY A 268 -20.54 10.32 2.18
N ARG A 269 -21.76 9.80 2.35
CA ARG A 269 -22.92 10.51 2.90
C ARG A 269 -23.63 9.74 4.02
N ASP A 270 -22.95 8.84 4.71
CA ASP A 270 -23.56 8.08 5.80
C ASP A 270 -23.84 9.03 7.01
N GLY A 271 -25.06 9.57 7.03
CA GLY A 271 -25.52 10.57 7.99
C GLY A 271 -25.37 12.00 7.49
N VAL A 272 -24.16 12.51 7.34
CA VAL A 272 -23.85 13.85 6.81
C VAL A 272 -22.81 13.75 5.68
N PHE A 273 -22.74 14.79 4.87
CA PHE A 273 -21.70 14.89 3.83
C PHE A 273 -20.63 15.91 4.22
N PRO A 274 -19.35 15.58 4.05
CA PRO A 274 -18.82 14.21 3.93
C PRO A 274 -19.10 13.35 5.17
N GLU A 275 -19.00 12.00 5.04
CA GLU A 275 -19.03 11.12 6.21
C GLU A 275 -17.92 11.51 7.19
N LEU A 276 -18.26 11.62 8.50
CA LEU A 276 -17.40 12.28 9.48
C LEU A 276 -16.04 11.61 9.70
N VAL A 277 -15.88 10.30 9.37
CA VAL A 277 -14.57 9.62 9.43
C VAL A 277 -13.55 10.21 8.45
N LEU A 278 -14.03 10.90 7.40
CA LEU A 278 -13.19 11.53 6.40
C LEU A 278 -12.66 12.91 6.81
N PHE A 279 -13.12 13.41 7.96
CA PHE A 279 -12.71 14.71 8.48
C PHE A 279 -11.43 14.63 9.33
N ASP A 280 -10.82 15.79 9.53
CA ASP A 280 -9.89 16.01 10.62
C ASP A 280 -10.65 15.93 11.95
N CYS A 281 -10.40 14.85 12.71
CA CYS A 281 -11.05 14.60 13.99
C CYS A 281 -10.83 15.75 14.97
N HIS A 282 -9.66 16.35 14.99
CA HIS A 282 -9.31 17.45 15.89
C HIS A 282 -9.91 18.79 15.48
N ALA A 283 -10.53 18.91 14.31
CA ALA A 283 -11.34 20.07 13.98
C ALA A 283 -12.59 20.19 14.88
N CYS A 284 -13.06 19.05 15.42
CA CYS A 284 -14.21 18.98 16.32
C CYS A 284 -13.85 18.47 17.73
N HIS A 285 -12.97 17.46 17.83
CA HIS A 285 -12.57 16.82 19.09
C HIS A 285 -11.32 17.49 19.68
N HIS A 286 -11.50 18.65 20.33
CA HIS A 286 -10.43 19.37 21.03
C HIS A 286 -11.00 20.18 22.20
N PRO A 287 -10.18 20.55 23.21
CA PRO A 287 -10.59 21.47 24.25
C PRO A 287 -11.05 22.84 23.70
N MET A 288 -12.13 23.39 24.19
CA MET A 288 -12.66 24.69 23.75
C MET A 288 -11.67 25.86 23.96
N SER A 289 -10.72 25.70 24.89
CA SER A 289 -9.64 26.66 25.13
C SER A 289 -8.54 26.64 24.05
N ASP A 290 -8.50 25.59 23.22
CA ASP A 290 -7.47 25.41 22.23
C ASP A 290 -7.84 26.10 20.92
N ASN A 291 -7.08 27.10 20.52
CA ASN A 291 -7.14 27.62 19.15
C ASN A 291 -6.32 26.70 18.23
N ARG A 292 -6.99 25.69 17.69
CA ARG A 292 -6.38 24.68 16.83
C ARG A 292 -6.34 25.06 15.34
N TRP A 293 -7.03 26.15 14.99
CA TRP A 293 -7.00 26.56 13.60
C TRP A 293 -5.67 27.23 13.24
N LYS A 294 -4.96 26.61 12.32
CA LYS A 294 -3.83 27.19 11.60
C LYS A 294 -3.95 26.81 10.13
N PRO A 295 -3.68 27.74 9.19
CA PRO A 295 -3.65 27.36 7.77
C PRO A 295 -2.50 26.40 7.54
N LYS A 296 -2.78 25.31 6.81
CA LYS A 296 -1.73 24.41 6.31
C LYS A 296 -1.13 25.01 5.04
N THR A 297 0.16 25.30 5.05
CA THR A 297 0.87 25.90 3.92
C THR A 297 1.03 24.95 2.75
N ALA A 298 1.03 23.63 3.00
CA ALA A 298 1.22 22.60 1.99
C ALA A 298 0.21 22.67 0.84
N PHE A 299 -1.05 22.98 1.15
CA PHE A 299 -2.15 23.05 0.20
C PHE A 299 -2.74 24.47 0.05
N GLY A 300 -1.98 25.50 0.45
CA GLY A 300 -2.37 26.90 0.34
C GLY A 300 -3.38 27.37 1.38
N PRO A 301 -3.75 28.67 1.37
CA PRO A 301 -4.61 29.30 2.40
C PRO A 301 -6.09 28.98 2.23
N SER A 302 -6.44 27.88 1.61
CA SER A 302 -7.75 27.65 0.99
C SER A 302 -8.89 27.30 1.94
N ILE A 303 -8.64 27.10 3.26
CA ILE A 303 -9.69 26.75 4.21
C ILE A 303 -9.72 27.80 5.33
N SER A 304 -10.80 28.57 5.39
CA SER A 304 -11.05 29.56 6.45
C SER A 304 -11.45 28.87 7.77
N PRO A 305 -11.31 29.55 8.90
CA PRO A 305 -11.86 29.06 10.18
C PRO A 305 -13.34 28.72 10.05
N GLY A 306 -13.76 27.62 10.67
CA GLY A 306 -15.15 27.18 10.66
C GLY A 306 -15.57 26.36 9.43
N LEU A 307 -14.73 26.25 8.42
CA LEU A 307 -14.99 25.36 7.28
C LEU A 307 -14.52 23.93 7.56
N VAL A 308 -15.19 22.99 6.91
CA VAL A 308 -14.88 21.56 6.98
C VAL A 308 -13.48 21.28 6.45
N ARG A 309 -12.71 20.55 7.23
CA ARG A 309 -11.37 20.09 6.84
C ARG A 309 -11.36 18.57 6.71
N LEU A 310 -10.97 18.08 5.54
CA LEU A 310 -10.71 16.67 5.36
C LEU A 310 -9.44 16.24 6.12
N ASN A 311 -9.42 14.96 6.51
CA ASN A 311 -8.18 14.30 6.89
C ASN A 311 -7.31 14.16 5.64
N ASP A 312 -6.33 15.03 5.50
CA ASP A 312 -5.43 15.10 4.36
C ASP A 312 -4.05 14.43 4.64
N SER A 313 -3.94 13.65 5.71
CA SER A 313 -2.69 13.06 6.15
C SER A 313 -1.97 12.26 5.04
N ASN A 314 -2.68 11.38 4.34
CA ASN A 314 -2.11 10.62 3.23
C ASN A 314 -1.82 11.48 2.00
N MET A 315 -2.56 12.57 1.79
CA MET A 315 -2.30 13.53 0.71
C MET A 315 -0.99 14.31 0.95
N LEU A 316 -0.69 14.67 2.20
CA LEU A 316 0.59 15.25 2.60
C LEU A 316 1.76 14.31 2.33
N MET A 317 1.61 13.03 2.68
CA MET A 317 2.62 12.00 2.42
C MET A 317 2.82 11.79 0.91
N LEU A 318 1.73 11.65 0.14
CA LEU A 318 1.78 11.49 -1.31
C LEU A 318 2.46 12.69 -1.99
N ARG A 319 2.17 13.90 -1.55
CA ARG A 319 2.83 15.12 -2.00
C ARG A 319 4.34 15.10 -1.73
N ALA A 320 4.77 14.68 -0.54
CA ALA A 320 6.18 14.61 -0.20
C ALA A 320 6.94 13.62 -1.09
N ILE A 321 6.35 12.44 -1.34
CA ILE A 321 6.92 11.41 -2.21
C ILE A 321 6.99 11.90 -3.66
N THR A 322 5.86 12.35 -4.21
CA THR A 322 5.77 12.72 -5.63
C THR A 322 6.70 13.88 -5.96
N ARG A 323 6.81 14.88 -5.10
CA ARG A 323 7.75 15.99 -5.29
C ARG A 323 9.22 15.60 -5.26
N ALA A 324 9.56 14.50 -4.57
CA ALA A 324 10.93 14.00 -4.55
C ALA A 324 11.28 13.16 -5.78
N ILE A 325 10.28 12.50 -6.40
CA ILE A 325 10.46 11.63 -7.57
C ILE A 325 10.31 12.44 -8.85
N ASP A 326 9.25 13.22 -8.92
CA ASP A 326 8.85 14.05 -10.08
C ASP A 326 8.17 15.33 -9.55
N PRO A 327 8.87 16.48 -9.58
CA PRO A 327 8.32 17.75 -9.12
C PRO A 327 7.01 18.15 -9.80
N GLN A 328 6.85 17.87 -11.11
CA GLN A 328 5.64 18.21 -11.86
C GLN A 328 4.45 17.37 -11.39
N LEU A 329 4.66 16.08 -11.16
CA LEU A 329 3.65 15.20 -10.57
C LEU A 329 3.26 15.67 -9.16
N GLY A 330 4.25 16.07 -8.36
CA GLY A 330 4.02 16.63 -7.02
C GLY A 330 3.21 17.93 -7.04
N ASP A 331 3.42 18.78 -8.02
CA ASP A 331 2.64 20.01 -8.21
C ASP A 331 1.21 19.71 -8.66
N ARG A 332 1.00 18.73 -9.55
CA ARG A 332 -0.33 18.25 -9.94
C ARG A 332 -1.11 17.71 -8.73
N VAL A 333 -0.48 16.86 -7.90
CA VAL A 333 -1.08 16.34 -6.65
C VAL A 333 -1.46 17.49 -5.71
N THR A 334 -0.56 18.45 -5.54
CA THR A 334 -0.82 19.63 -4.69
C THR A 334 -2.00 20.44 -5.19
N ALA A 335 -2.01 20.81 -6.48
CA ALA A 335 -3.06 21.61 -7.07
C ALA A 335 -4.43 20.91 -7.03
N GLN A 336 -4.45 19.59 -7.29
CA GLN A 336 -5.70 18.83 -7.26
C GLN A 336 -6.25 18.69 -5.83
N THR A 337 -5.38 18.51 -4.83
CA THR A 337 -5.78 18.50 -3.42
C THR A 337 -6.35 19.85 -2.99
N GLN A 338 -5.75 20.97 -3.46
CA GLN A 338 -6.29 22.32 -3.20
C GLN A 338 -7.69 22.50 -3.78
N LYS A 339 -7.93 22.03 -5.01
CA LYS A 339 -9.25 22.09 -5.65
C LYS A 339 -10.28 21.30 -4.86
N LEU A 340 -9.92 20.08 -4.41
CA LEU A 340 -10.78 19.25 -3.59
C LEU A 340 -11.15 19.97 -2.27
N HIS A 341 -10.17 20.54 -1.57
CA HIS A 341 -10.43 21.26 -0.32
C HIS A 341 -11.39 22.45 -0.53
N ARG A 342 -11.23 23.22 -1.61
CA ARG A 342 -12.16 24.31 -1.95
C ARG A 342 -13.55 23.79 -2.25
N ALA A 343 -13.65 22.72 -3.03
CA ALA A 343 -14.95 22.12 -3.36
C ALA A 343 -15.70 21.60 -2.13
N ILE A 344 -14.98 20.98 -1.18
CA ILE A 344 -15.55 20.58 0.11
C ILE A 344 -16.00 21.80 0.93
N ALA A 345 -15.30 22.93 0.83
CA ALA A 345 -15.67 24.18 1.51
C ALA A 345 -16.83 24.94 0.81
N GLY A 346 -17.37 24.41 -0.29
CA GLY A 346 -18.51 24.96 -1.00
C GLY A 346 -18.16 25.72 -2.30
N ASP A 347 -16.88 25.73 -2.70
CA ASP A 347 -16.40 26.35 -3.95
C ASP A 347 -16.08 25.25 -5.00
N GLY A 348 -17.13 24.67 -5.56
CA GLY A 348 -17.03 23.66 -6.62
C GLY A 348 -17.75 22.34 -6.32
N ASP A 349 -17.55 21.35 -7.18
CA ASP A 349 -18.13 20.02 -7.05
C ASP A 349 -17.11 19.04 -6.40
N ALA A 350 -17.36 18.69 -5.15
CA ALA A 350 -16.49 17.79 -4.38
C ALA A 350 -16.37 16.39 -4.99
N PHE A 351 -17.39 15.89 -5.69
CA PHE A 351 -17.36 14.57 -6.33
C PHE A 351 -16.47 14.57 -7.57
N VAL A 352 -16.55 15.65 -8.37
CA VAL A 352 -15.70 15.84 -9.55
C VAL A 352 -14.23 15.94 -9.13
N GLU A 353 -13.93 16.72 -8.10
CA GLU A 353 -12.56 16.91 -7.63
C GLU A 353 -12.02 15.67 -6.92
N ALA A 354 -12.85 14.91 -6.22
CA ALA A 354 -12.49 13.62 -5.65
C ALA A 354 -12.16 12.59 -6.75
N ALA A 355 -12.99 12.50 -7.79
CA ALA A 355 -12.74 11.60 -8.91
C ALA A 355 -11.43 11.95 -9.65
N ALA A 356 -11.14 13.24 -9.81
CA ALA A 356 -9.91 13.73 -10.43
C ALA A 356 -8.67 13.40 -9.55
N LEU A 357 -8.76 13.60 -8.24
CA LEU A 357 -7.67 13.25 -7.32
C LEU A 357 -7.46 11.73 -7.23
N LYS A 358 -8.56 10.94 -7.25
CA LYS A 358 -8.47 9.48 -7.34
C LYS A 358 -7.68 9.04 -8.57
N LYS A 359 -8.07 9.56 -9.74
CA LYS A 359 -7.37 9.24 -11.00
C LYS A 359 -5.89 9.56 -10.91
N LEU A 360 -5.54 10.72 -10.37
CA LEU A 360 -4.15 11.13 -10.20
C LEU A 360 -3.40 10.23 -9.20
N ALA A 361 -4.02 9.83 -8.09
CA ALA A 361 -3.44 8.88 -7.15
C ALA A 361 -3.20 7.51 -7.81
N ASP A 362 -4.15 7.00 -8.60
CA ASP A 362 -4.01 5.76 -9.35
C ASP A 362 -2.87 5.84 -10.37
N GLU A 363 -2.68 6.97 -11.04
CA GLU A 363 -1.55 7.23 -11.96
C GLU A 363 -0.19 7.19 -11.23
N THR A 364 -0.13 7.53 -9.95
CA THR A 364 1.12 7.49 -9.17
C THR A 364 1.55 6.08 -8.80
N VAL A 365 0.63 5.12 -8.67
CA VAL A 365 0.93 3.75 -8.25
C VAL A 365 1.93 3.05 -9.20
N PRO A 366 1.73 3.01 -10.53
CA PRO A 366 2.72 2.42 -11.44
C PRO A 366 4.05 3.18 -11.42
N VAL A 367 4.05 4.50 -11.27
CA VAL A 367 5.28 5.30 -11.13
C VAL A 367 6.07 4.82 -9.91
N MET A 368 5.43 4.68 -8.75
CA MET A 368 6.08 4.22 -7.52
C MET A 368 6.53 2.76 -7.61
N SER A 369 5.75 1.89 -8.24
CA SER A 369 6.11 0.48 -8.45
C SER A 369 7.33 0.34 -9.37
N GLY A 370 7.45 1.19 -10.39
CA GLY A 370 8.56 1.20 -11.36
C GLY A 370 9.81 1.94 -10.88
N THR A 371 9.67 2.86 -9.91
CA THR A 371 10.79 3.69 -9.43
C THR A 371 11.76 2.86 -8.60
N ALA A 372 13.06 2.96 -8.90
CA ALA A 372 14.12 2.55 -7.98
C ALA A 372 14.38 3.72 -7.00
N PHE A 373 13.98 3.54 -5.75
CA PHE A 373 14.22 4.56 -4.73
C PHE A 373 15.70 4.60 -4.37
N SER A 374 16.40 5.65 -4.82
CA SER A 374 17.79 5.89 -4.44
C SER A 374 17.88 6.47 -3.01
N ASN A 375 19.04 6.33 -2.39
CA ASN A 375 19.32 6.98 -1.09
C ASN A 375 19.10 8.49 -1.17
N GLN A 376 19.46 9.12 -2.29
CA GLN A 376 19.25 10.55 -2.49
C GLN A 376 17.76 10.91 -2.55
N THR A 377 16.95 10.15 -3.28
CA THR A 377 15.50 10.33 -3.34
C THR A 377 14.89 10.19 -1.95
N MET A 378 15.26 9.12 -1.21
CA MET A 378 14.69 8.90 0.12
C MET A 378 15.17 9.92 1.15
N ALA A 379 16.39 10.43 1.03
CA ALA A 379 16.86 11.56 1.82
C ALA A 379 16.05 12.84 1.55
N ALA A 380 15.74 13.10 0.29
CA ALA A 380 14.88 14.23 -0.09
C ALA A 380 13.45 14.08 0.46
N VAL A 381 12.89 12.86 0.43
CA VAL A 381 11.60 12.57 1.05
C VAL A 381 11.65 12.82 2.56
N LEU A 382 12.65 12.27 3.26
CA LEU A 382 12.83 12.47 4.71
C LEU A 382 12.91 13.96 5.07
N SER A 383 13.72 14.70 4.33
CA SER A 383 13.87 16.16 4.54
C SER A 383 12.54 16.90 4.36
N ARG A 384 11.76 16.56 3.31
CA ARG A 384 10.44 17.17 3.08
C ARG A 384 9.44 16.85 4.18
N LEU A 385 9.39 15.59 4.63
CA LEU A 385 8.52 15.18 5.73
C LEU A 385 8.81 15.97 7.01
N ILE A 386 10.09 16.13 7.35
CA ILE A 386 10.50 16.89 8.53
C ILE A 386 10.16 18.37 8.35
N GLU A 387 10.46 18.94 7.20
CA GLU A 387 10.24 20.37 6.91
C GLU A 387 8.74 20.72 6.87
N ASP A 388 7.92 19.89 6.24
CA ASP A 388 6.46 20.08 6.23
C ASP A 388 5.90 20.17 7.66
N GLY A 389 6.40 19.36 8.59
CA GLY A 389 5.99 19.43 9.99
C GLY A 389 6.51 20.67 10.73
N ILE A 390 7.77 21.09 10.47
CA ILE A 390 8.32 22.32 11.04
C ILE A 390 7.55 23.55 10.57
N GLN A 391 6.98 23.51 9.35
CA GLN A 391 6.12 24.54 8.79
C GLN A 391 4.68 24.48 9.30
N GLY A 392 4.35 23.54 10.22
CA GLY A 392 3.04 23.42 10.85
C GLY A 392 2.00 22.66 10.03
N ASN A 393 2.41 21.92 9.00
CA ASN A 393 1.48 21.15 8.17
C ASN A 393 0.90 19.91 8.89
N TYR A 394 1.48 19.48 10.01
CA TYR A 394 0.97 18.42 10.87
C TYR A 394 0.24 19.01 12.09
N SER A 395 -0.69 19.91 11.83
CA SER A 395 -1.45 20.59 12.90
C SER A 395 -2.50 19.69 13.56
N ASP A 396 -2.87 18.58 12.94
CA ASP A 396 -3.76 17.55 13.45
C ASP A 396 -3.00 16.27 13.78
N TYR A 397 -3.59 15.44 14.65
CA TYR A 397 -2.99 14.19 15.11
C TYR A 397 -2.78 13.19 13.97
N ALA A 398 -3.74 13.04 13.06
CA ALA A 398 -3.67 12.05 11.98
C ALA A 398 -2.49 12.35 11.03
N ALA A 399 -2.27 13.62 10.70
CA ALA A 399 -1.12 14.03 9.90
C ALA A 399 0.21 13.80 10.64
N ALA A 400 0.27 14.11 11.94
CA ALA A 400 1.46 13.87 12.76
C ALA A 400 1.78 12.38 12.91
N GLU A 401 0.77 11.54 13.10
CA GLU A 401 0.90 10.09 13.17
C GLU A 401 1.42 9.51 11.85
N GLN A 402 0.79 9.83 10.72
CA GLN A 402 1.25 9.38 9.40
C GLN A 402 2.66 9.87 9.09
N ALA A 403 3.00 11.11 9.42
CA ALA A 403 4.35 11.64 9.25
C ALA A 403 5.37 10.91 10.12
N THR A 404 5.03 10.57 11.36
CA THR A 404 5.93 9.83 12.26
C THR A 404 6.20 8.42 11.74
N LEU A 405 5.18 7.71 11.27
CA LEU A 405 5.31 6.40 10.65
C LEU A 405 6.15 6.48 9.37
N ALA A 406 5.88 7.47 8.52
CA ALA A 406 6.63 7.74 7.29
C ALA A 406 8.12 8.03 7.57
N ILE A 407 8.41 8.90 8.53
CA ILE A 407 9.78 9.23 8.97
C ILE A 407 10.48 7.96 9.49
N GLY A 408 9.76 7.10 10.22
CA GLY A 408 10.26 5.81 10.70
C GLY A 408 10.62 4.87 9.54
N SER A 409 9.72 4.64 8.60
CA SER A 409 9.93 3.77 7.44
C SER A 409 11.08 4.25 6.54
N VAL A 410 11.09 5.55 6.21
CA VAL A 410 12.15 6.15 5.39
C VAL A 410 13.49 6.14 6.11
N GLY A 411 13.50 6.45 7.42
CA GLY A 411 14.69 6.40 8.24
C GLY A 411 15.27 5.00 8.37
N ALA A 412 14.42 3.99 8.55
CA ALA A 412 14.83 2.58 8.59
C ALA A 412 15.43 2.13 7.24
N TYR A 413 14.83 2.53 6.13
CA TYR A 413 15.39 2.29 4.80
C TYR A 413 16.80 2.87 4.67
N LEU A 414 16.98 4.18 4.97
CA LEU A 414 18.27 4.85 4.85
C LEU A 414 19.33 4.25 5.79
N ALA A 415 18.94 3.85 7.00
CA ALA A 415 19.83 3.19 7.96
C ALA A 415 20.28 1.82 7.44
N LYS A 416 19.36 1.03 6.88
CA LYS A 416 19.64 -0.30 6.27
C LYS A 416 20.60 -0.18 5.08
N GLN A 417 20.50 0.90 4.31
CA GLN A 417 21.40 1.18 3.18
C GLN A 417 22.75 1.79 3.62
N GLY A 418 23.00 1.97 4.92
CA GLY A 418 24.20 2.64 5.42
C GLY A 418 24.30 4.12 5.04
N ALA A 419 23.20 4.73 4.61
CA ALA A 419 23.16 6.12 4.14
C ALA A 419 22.97 7.14 5.28
N MET A 420 22.67 6.69 6.48
CA MET A 420 22.46 7.54 7.66
C MET A 420 23.71 7.55 8.56
N GLN A 421 24.25 8.74 8.82
CA GLN A 421 25.49 8.88 9.62
C GLN A 421 25.31 8.56 11.11
N ALA A 422 24.16 8.88 11.69
CA ALA A 422 23.92 8.72 13.12
C ALA A 422 22.56 8.05 13.42
N PRO A 423 22.35 6.77 13.01
CA PRO A 423 21.06 6.10 13.15
C PRO A 423 20.59 6.00 14.61
N GLN A 424 21.49 5.91 15.59
CA GLN A 424 21.15 5.85 17.01
C GLN A 424 20.56 7.17 17.51
N LYS A 425 21.12 8.33 17.10
CA LYS A 425 20.59 9.65 17.45
C LYS A 425 19.24 9.89 16.79
N PHE A 426 19.12 9.52 15.51
CA PHE A 426 17.84 9.57 14.78
C PHE A 426 16.75 8.76 15.49
N ASN A 427 17.05 7.49 15.84
CA ASN A 427 16.12 6.62 16.53
C ASN A 427 15.70 7.15 17.91
N ALA A 428 16.63 7.78 18.64
CA ALA A 428 16.32 8.41 19.93
C ALA A 428 15.33 9.59 19.76
N SER A 429 15.53 10.44 18.74
CA SER A 429 14.60 11.53 18.44
C SER A 429 13.26 11.00 17.89
N LEU A 430 13.26 9.97 17.04
CA LEU A 430 12.04 9.33 16.56
C LEU A 430 11.22 8.72 17.71
N LYS A 431 11.88 8.12 18.71
CA LYS A 431 11.20 7.60 19.91
C LYS A 431 10.50 8.70 20.69
N LYS A 432 11.11 9.88 20.85
CA LYS A 432 10.46 11.04 21.49
C LYS A 432 9.25 11.52 20.67
N LEU A 433 9.40 11.58 19.35
CA LEU A 433 8.33 11.97 18.43
C LEU A 433 7.15 10.99 18.56
N THR A 434 7.41 9.68 18.54
CA THR A 434 6.37 8.64 18.75
C THR A 434 5.70 8.77 20.13
N ALA A 435 6.48 9.04 21.18
CA ALA A 435 5.94 9.19 22.53
C ALA A 435 4.99 10.40 22.68
N SER A 436 5.22 11.50 21.93
CA SER A 436 4.32 12.65 21.90
C SER A 436 2.93 12.36 21.29
N LEU A 437 2.80 11.21 20.62
CA LEU A 437 1.56 10.74 20.01
C LEU A 437 0.89 9.61 20.80
N ALA A 438 1.26 9.39 22.07
CA ALA A 438 0.72 8.29 22.86
C ALA A 438 -0.80 8.40 23.10
N LYS A 439 -1.34 9.63 23.11
CA LYS A 439 -2.76 9.92 23.30
C LYS A 439 -3.18 11.03 22.31
N ASP A 440 -4.14 10.74 21.47
CA ASP A 440 -4.59 11.67 20.43
C ASP A 440 -5.24 12.95 21.01
N GLU A 441 -6.03 12.84 22.07
CA GLU A 441 -6.66 14.00 22.72
C GLU A 441 -5.65 14.95 23.38
N GLN A 442 -4.43 14.48 23.64
CA GLN A 442 -3.34 15.25 24.24
C GLN A 442 -2.32 15.76 23.23
N TYR A 443 -2.57 15.58 21.95
CA TYR A 443 -1.67 16.04 20.90
C TYR A 443 -1.47 17.54 20.93
N LYS A 444 -0.21 17.97 20.91
CA LYS A 444 0.19 19.38 20.92
C LYS A 444 1.08 19.71 19.71
N PRO A 445 0.53 20.37 18.70
CA PRO A 445 1.26 20.65 17.44
C PRO A 445 2.58 21.39 17.66
N ARG A 446 2.66 22.35 18.57
CA ARG A 446 3.90 23.12 18.84
C ARG A 446 5.00 22.27 19.47
N GLU A 447 4.64 21.33 20.35
CA GLU A 447 5.63 20.39 20.93
C GLU A 447 6.13 19.43 19.84
N PHE A 448 5.24 18.97 18.98
CA PHE A 448 5.60 18.12 17.84
C PHE A 448 6.53 18.84 16.86
N GLU A 449 6.25 20.10 16.51
CA GLU A 449 7.13 20.96 15.71
C GLU A 449 8.54 21.08 16.33
N ALA A 450 8.63 21.26 17.64
CA ALA A 450 9.91 21.34 18.35
C ALA A 450 10.71 20.03 18.30
N LEU A 451 10.02 18.90 18.45
CA LEU A 451 10.63 17.56 18.33
C LEU A 451 11.11 17.27 16.90
N LEU A 452 10.42 17.75 15.88
CA LEU A 452 10.87 17.65 14.49
C LEU A 452 12.13 18.50 14.22
N LYS A 453 12.28 19.66 14.86
CA LYS A 453 13.51 20.45 14.79
C LYS A 453 14.68 19.71 15.45
N ASP A 454 14.46 19.05 16.60
CA ASP A 454 15.46 18.17 17.23
C ASP A 454 15.82 17.00 16.31
N LEU A 455 14.82 16.33 15.73
CA LEU A 455 15.04 15.23 14.79
C LEU A 455 15.86 15.69 13.58
N ARG A 456 15.55 16.84 12.98
CA ARG A 456 16.32 17.41 11.85
C ARG A 456 17.79 17.58 12.20
N THR A 457 18.09 18.11 13.37
CA THR A 457 19.47 18.29 13.85
C THR A 457 20.19 16.95 14.02
N ASN A 458 19.48 15.91 14.48
CA ASN A 458 20.03 14.59 14.75
C ASN A 458 20.05 13.65 13.54
N THR A 459 19.37 14.01 12.44
CA THR A 459 19.38 13.20 11.22
C THR A 459 20.75 13.23 10.52
N GLY A 460 21.53 14.30 10.71
CA GLY A 460 22.83 14.48 10.08
C GLY A 460 22.71 14.65 8.56
N THR A 461 23.86 14.80 7.90
CA THR A 461 23.91 14.79 6.43
C THR A 461 23.71 13.35 5.94
N VAL A 462 22.67 13.10 5.17
CA VAL A 462 22.52 11.82 4.46
C VAL A 462 23.57 11.79 3.35
N ALA A 463 24.54 10.89 3.46
CA ALA A 463 25.60 10.77 2.47
C ALA A 463 25.02 10.39 1.12
N ALA A 464 25.24 11.20 0.10
CA ALA A 464 25.04 10.81 -1.28
C ALA A 464 25.99 9.65 -1.57
N THR A 465 25.50 8.43 -1.64
CA THR A 465 26.31 7.26 -1.97
C THR A 465 26.86 7.48 -3.37
N ARG A 466 28.17 7.53 -3.51
CA ARG A 466 28.84 7.43 -4.83
C ARG A 466 28.34 6.11 -5.43
N VAL A 467 27.66 6.18 -6.55
CA VAL A 467 27.38 5.02 -7.39
C VAL A 467 28.76 4.43 -7.72
N GLY A 468 29.09 3.30 -7.11
CA GLY A 468 30.29 2.55 -7.45
C GLY A 468 30.20 2.17 -8.92
N ASN A 469 31.08 2.73 -9.75
CA ASN A 469 31.31 2.26 -11.10
C ASN A 469 31.62 0.77 -11.01
N VAL A 470 30.68 -0.05 -11.39
CA VAL A 470 30.96 -1.45 -11.76
C VAL A 470 31.74 -1.38 -13.06
N SER A 471 33.06 -1.30 -12.94
CA SER A 471 33.98 -1.45 -14.06
C SER A 471 33.81 -2.85 -14.60
N ALA A 472 33.20 -2.94 -15.78
CA ALA A 472 33.17 -4.16 -16.57
C ALA A 472 34.61 -4.47 -17.02
N THR A 473 35.28 -5.32 -16.27
CA THR A 473 36.56 -5.90 -16.70
C THR A 473 36.27 -6.95 -17.78
N THR A 474 36.29 -6.51 -19.02
CA THR A 474 36.34 -7.38 -20.19
C THR A 474 37.71 -8.09 -20.19
N LYS A 475 37.78 -9.33 -19.73
CA LYS A 475 38.92 -10.20 -19.96
C LYS A 475 38.91 -10.63 -21.43
N THR A 476 39.71 -9.98 -22.24
CA THR A 476 40.10 -10.45 -23.55
C THR A 476 40.96 -11.70 -23.37
N ALA A 477 40.46 -12.86 -23.75
CA ALA A 477 41.27 -14.08 -23.84
C ALA A 477 42.05 -14.01 -25.14
N THR A 478 43.36 -13.74 -25.04
CA THR A 478 44.30 -13.93 -26.14
C THR A 478 44.63 -15.40 -26.22
N ALA A 479 44.22 -16.02 -27.34
CA ALA A 479 44.67 -17.35 -27.76
C ALA A 479 46.15 -17.27 -28.15
N GLY A 480 47.02 -17.87 -27.35
CA GLY A 480 48.41 -18.10 -27.70
C GLY A 480 48.54 -19.43 -28.43
N ALA A 481 48.80 -19.37 -29.71
CA ALA A 481 49.37 -20.51 -30.47
C ALA A 481 50.85 -20.69 -30.15
N LYS A 482 51.30 -21.89 -29.92
CA LYS A 482 52.71 -22.27 -29.94
C LYS A 482 52.90 -23.56 -30.74
N PRO A 483 54.09 -23.71 -31.29
CA PRO A 483 54.36 -24.51 -32.49
C PRO A 483 54.36 -26.02 -32.30
#